data_867e2073b5df6e1cd566f1aef7ee928b
#
_entry.id   867e2073b5df6e1cd566f1aef7ee928b
#
_cell.length_a   1.000
_cell.length_b   1.000
_cell.length_c   1.000
_cell.angle_alpha   90.00
_cell.angle_beta   90.00
_cell.angle_gamma   90.00
#
_symmetry.space_group_name_H-M   'P 1'
#
loop_
_entity.id
_entity.type
_entity.pdbx_description
1 polymer ?
#
loop_
_entity_poly.entity_id
_entity_poly.type
_entity_poly.pdbx_seq_one_letter_code
_entity_poly.pdbx_strand_id
1 'polypeptide(L)' 'MRSLKNYTVVLRPDDNGTFVAYVPAIVGCHAWGETTEEAQAELIHVFEMILEEYQEAGEELPKDVEVAVSYAC' A
#
# COMPACT_ATOMS: atom_id res chain seq x y z
N MET A 1 6.70 11.30 -11.00
CA MET A 1 6.05 11.15 -9.68
C MET A 1 5.46 9.75 -9.56
N ARG A 2 5.72 9.07 -8.46
CA ARG A 2 5.15 7.74 -8.25
C ARG A 2 3.71 7.84 -7.80
N SER A 3 2.92 6.89 -8.20
CA SER A 3 1.52 6.79 -7.79
C SER A 3 1.26 5.41 -7.21
N LEU A 4 0.12 5.27 -6.56
CA LEU A 4 -0.25 3.98 -5.97
C LEU A 4 -0.30 2.86 -7.01
N LYS A 5 -0.55 3.21 -8.27
CA LYS A 5 -0.57 2.24 -9.37
C LYS A 5 0.79 1.59 -9.63
N ASN A 6 1.85 2.21 -9.16
CA ASN A 6 3.21 1.68 -9.31
C ASN A 6 3.57 0.66 -8.24
N TYR A 7 2.65 0.38 -7.32
CA TYR A 7 2.91 -0.50 -6.18
C TYR A 7 1.94 -1.66 -6.11
N THR A 8 2.43 -2.74 -5.54
CA THR A 8 1.60 -3.88 -5.21
C THR A 8 0.75 -3.51 -4.00
N VAL A 9 -0.55 -3.68 -4.12
CA VAL A 9 -1.51 -3.44 -3.04
C VAL A 9 -2.10 -4.78 -2.64
N VAL A 10 -2.10 -5.07 -1.35
CA VAL A 10 -2.69 -6.29 -0.81
C VAL A 10 -4.00 -5.93 -0.11
N LEU A 11 -5.04 -6.69 -0.41
CA LEU A 11 -6.34 -6.58 0.26
C LEU A 11 -6.58 -7.86 1.04
N ARG A 12 -6.91 -7.72 2.31
CA ARG A 12 -7.17 -8.87 3.17
C ARG A 12 -8.42 -8.64 4.01
N PRO A 13 -9.23 -9.70 4.21
CA PRO A 13 -10.31 -9.59 5.17
C PRO A 13 -9.75 -9.56 6.59
N ASP A 14 -10.39 -8.78 7.44
CA ASP A 14 -10.06 -8.71 8.86
C ASP A 14 -11.13 -9.45 9.66
N ASP A 15 -10.79 -9.84 10.89
CA ASP A 15 -11.66 -10.64 11.74
C ASP A 15 -13.00 -9.98 12.07
N ASN A 16 -13.06 -8.66 11.97
CA ASN A 16 -14.26 -7.90 12.33
C ASN A 16 -15.21 -7.66 11.17
N GLY A 17 -15.04 -8.36 10.06
CA GLY A 17 -15.86 -8.13 8.88
C GLY A 17 -15.47 -6.91 8.09
N THR A 18 -14.33 -6.34 8.41
CA THR A 18 -13.76 -5.23 7.65
C THR A 18 -12.66 -5.74 6.74
N PHE A 19 -12.09 -4.83 5.96
CA PHE A 19 -10.99 -5.16 5.06
C PHE A 19 -9.83 -4.24 5.33
N VAL A 20 -8.62 -4.75 5.19
CA VAL A 20 -7.41 -3.95 5.27
C VAL A 20 -6.73 -3.95 3.90
N ALA A 21 -6.27 -2.78 3.49
CA ALA A 21 -5.48 -2.61 2.28
C ALA A 21 -4.12 -2.07 2.68
N TYR A 22 -3.06 -2.60 2.11
CA TYR A 22 -1.73 -2.10 2.45
C TYR A 22 -0.76 -2.27 1.27
N VAL A 23 0.31 -1.50 1.34
CA VAL A 23 1.41 -1.56 0.36
C VAL A 23 2.62 -2.15 1.07
N PRO A 24 2.99 -3.40 0.75
CA PRO A 24 4.12 -4.05 1.45
C PRO A 24 5.44 -3.29 1.34
N ALA A 25 5.67 -2.62 0.23
CA ALA A 25 6.92 -1.91 -0.01
C ALA A 25 7.08 -0.65 0.85
N ILE A 26 5.97 -0.11 1.37
CA ILE A 26 5.99 1.15 2.12
C ILE A 26 5.51 0.91 3.54
N VAL A 27 6.41 1.10 4.50
CA VAL A 27 6.08 0.91 5.92
C VAL A 27 5.02 1.93 6.34
N GLY A 28 3.99 1.45 7.01
CA GLY A 28 2.93 2.31 7.52
C GLY A 28 1.86 2.67 6.51
N CYS A 29 1.99 2.20 5.27
CA CYS A 29 0.98 2.48 4.24
C CYS A 29 -0.12 1.41 4.27
N HIS A 30 -1.12 1.64 5.11
CA HIS A 30 -2.26 0.74 5.26
C HIS A 30 -3.51 1.51 5.63
N ALA A 31 -4.65 0.92 5.32
CA ALA A 31 -5.95 1.53 5.61
C ALA A 31 -7.00 0.44 5.78
N TRP A 32 -8.12 0.78 6.40
CA TRP A 32 -9.24 -0.12 6.63
C TRP A 32 -10.51 0.43 6.01
N GLY A 33 -11.44 -0.46 5.73
CA GLY A 33 -12.77 -0.10 5.27
C GLY A 33 -13.75 -1.23 5.50
N GLU A 34 -15.02 -0.93 5.43
CA GLU A 34 -16.08 -1.93 5.56
C GLU A 34 -16.24 -2.74 4.27
N THR A 35 -15.74 -2.20 3.17
CA THR A 35 -15.72 -2.88 1.87
C THR A 35 -14.31 -2.77 1.29
N THR A 36 -14.02 -3.58 0.29
CA THR A 36 -12.72 -3.51 -0.39
C THR A 36 -12.55 -2.16 -1.09
N GLU A 37 -13.60 -1.64 -1.67
CA GLU A 37 -13.56 -0.33 -2.33
C GLU A 37 -13.27 0.79 -1.35
N GLU A 38 -13.87 0.72 -0.16
CA GLU A 38 -13.64 1.71 0.88
C GLU A 38 -12.21 1.66 1.41
N ALA A 39 -11.70 0.45 1.65
CA ALA A 39 -10.33 0.26 2.09
C ALA A 39 -9.34 0.81 1.06
N GLN A 40 -9.60 0.57 -0.22
CA GLN A 40 -8.74 1.09 -1.29
C GLN A 40 -8.80 2.61 -1.38
N ALA A 41 -9.98 3.20 -1.23
CA ALA A 41 -10.14 4.65 -1.27
C ALA A 41 -9.38 5.31 -0.12
N GLU A 42 -9.46 4.73 1.07
CA GLU A 42 -8.73 5.23 2.22
C GLU A 42 -7.22 5.06 2.03
N LEU A 43 -6.81 3.96 1.41
CA LEU A 43 -5.39 3.73 1.15
C LEU A 43 -4.80 4.81 0.25
N ILE A 44 -5.55 5.30 -0.72
CA ILE A 44 -5.09 6.38 -1.59
C ILE A 44 -4.77 7.62 -0.77
N HIS A 45 -5.62 7.97 0.20
CA HIS A 45 -5.37 9.11 1.08
C HIS A 45 -4.12 8.91 1.93
N VAL A 46 -3.95 7.71 2.48
CA VAL A 46 -2.77 7.39 3.29
C VAL A 46 -1.51 7.48 2.43
N PHE A 47 -1.57 6.94 1.22
CA PHE A 47 -0.44 6.99 0.29
C PHE A 47 -0.05 8.43 -0.02
N GLU A 48 -1.02 9.28 -0.30
CA GLU A 48 -0.76 10.69 -0.61
C GLU A 48 -0.09 11.42 0.55
N MET A 49 -0.53 11.14 1.78
CA MET A 49 0.09 11.71 2.97
C MET A 49 1.54 11.27 3.13
N ILE A 50 1.80 10.00 2.91
CA ILE A 50 3.15 9.45 3.01
C ILE A 50 4.04 10.03 1.92
N LEU A 51 3.52 10.12 0.69
CA LEU A 51 4.26 10.72 -0.42
C LEU A 51 4.67 12.14 -0.09
N GLU A 52 3.77 12.92 0.48
CA GLU A 52 4.04 14.29 0.88
C GLU A 52 5.13 14.36 1.94
N GLU A 53 5.09 13.47 2.92
CA GLU A 53 6.12 13.40 3.96
C GLU A 53 7.50 13.09 3.38
N TYR A 54 7.56 12.17 2.42
CA TYR A 54 8.82 11.84 1.76
C TYR A 54 9.34 13.01 0.95
N GLN A 55 8.47 13.74 0.26
CA GLN A 55 8.86 14.91 -0.51
C GLN A 55 9.41 16.01 0.39
N GLU A 56 8.77 16.24 1.53
CA GLU A 56 9.23 17.25 2.49
C GLU A 56 10.59 16.89 3.09
N ALA A 57 10.83 15.61 3.29
CA ALA A 57 12.11 15.14 3.81
C ALA A 57 13.20 15.07 2.75
N GLY A 58 12.85 15.27 1.49
CA GLY A 58 13.80 15.16 0.39
C GLY A 58 14.18 13.72 0.09
N GLU A 59 13.35 12.77 0.48
CA GLU A 59 13.61 11.35 0.28
C GLU A 59 12.73 10.79 -0.83
N GLU A 60 13.21 9.74 -1.49
CA GLU A 60 12.45 9.04 -2.49
C GLU A 60 11.69 7.89 -1.84
N LEU A 61 10.48 7.61 -2.35
CA LEU A 61 9.73 6.44 -1.93
C LEU A 61 10.50 5.18 -2.30
N PRO A 62 10.41 4.13 -1.48
CA PRO A 62 11.02 2.85 -1.82
C PRO A 62 10.40 2.30 -3.10
N LYS A 63 11.14 1.43 -3.76
CA LYS A 63 10.63 0.72 -4.94
C LYS A 63 9.65 -0.35 -4.49
N ASP A 64 8.78 -0.76 -5.39
CA ASP A 64 7.85 -1.84 -5.10
C ASP A 64 8.61 -3.12 -4.76
N VAL A 65 7.95 -4.01 -4.04
CA VAL A 65 8.55 -5.29 -3.70
C VAL A 65 8.80 -6.11 -4.95
N GLU A 66 9.92 -6.84 -4.93
CA GLU A 66 10.22 -7.77 -6.00
C GLU A 66 9.74 -9.15 -5.56
N VAL A 67 9.00 -9.80 -6.43
CA VAL A 67 8.57 -11.16 -6.19
C VAL A 67 9.48 -12.07 -7.00
N ALA A 68 10.35 -12.78 -6.30
CA ALA A 68 11.19 -13.78 -6.94
C ALA A 68 10.44 -15.09 -6.91
N VAL A 69 10.09 -15.61 -8.09
CA VAL A 69 9.45 -16.91 -8.21
C VAL A 69 10.52 -17.92 -8.53
N SER A 70 10.72 -18.85 -7.61
CA SER A 70 11.67 -19.92 -7.80
C SER A 70 10.92 -21.20 -8.14
N TYR A 71 11.24 -21.75 -9.28
CA TYR A 71 10.69 -23.05 -9.68
C TYR A 71 11.69 -24.13 -9.27
N ALA A 72 11.64 -24.47 -8.00
CA ALA A 72 12.46 -25.56 -7.50
C ALA A 72 11.87 -26.88 -7.98
N CYS A 73 12.66 -27.61 -8.68
CA CYS A 73 12.27 -28.93 -9.15
C CYS A 73 12.67 -29.99 -8.13
#